data_8b0aec6ac6b11cb7ec9638697a57073e
#
_entry.id   8b0aec6ac6b11cb7ec9638697a57073e
#
_cell.length_a   1.000
_cell.length_b   1.000
_cell.length_c   1.000
_cell.angle_alpha   90.00
_cell.angle_beta   90.00
_cell.angle_gamma   90.00
#
_symmetry.space_group_name_H-M   'P 1'
#
loop_
_entity.id
_entity.type
_entity.pdbx_description
1 polymer ?
#
loop_
_entity_poly.entity_id
_entity_poly.type
_entity_poly.pdbx_seq_one_letter_code
_entity_poly.pdbx_strand_id
1 'polypeptide(L)'
;QPPPTHNSSRRQRQMCIRDRLELPQGGTAVGSGINAHKQFSKCFAQEISKLSRSNYKFIPSKNFYHELSAQDCSVQLSGELKNLALILMKISNDLRWMNSGPLTGLAEIELKALQPGSSIMPGKVNPVIPEAVAMASADVIGNDVSITVASQSGNFQLNVMLPVIAYNLLKSINLLSGAMNVLSKKAISSFKVNHENLAVSISKNPILVTALNPIIGYEKATSIAKKAYKENRPIIDVA
;
A
#
# COMPACT_ATOMS: atom_id res chain seq x y z
N GLN A 1 -8.79 -22.23 22.66
CA GLN A 1 -7.65 -21.34 22.95
C GLN A 1 -7.58 -20.30 21.85
N PRO A 2 -7.52 -19.00 22.18
CA PRO A 2 -7.25 -17.98 21.17
C PRO A 2 -5.86 -18.21 20.58
N PRO A 3 -5.65 -17.89 19.27
CA PRO A 3 -4.37 -18.10 18.62
C PRO A 3 -3.27 -17.29 19.33
N PRO A 4 -2.03 -17.78 19.37
CA PRO A 4 -0.93 -17.12 20.06
C PRO A 4 -0.71 -15.72 19.50
N THR A 5 -0.99 -14.71 20.31
CA THR A 5 -0.88 -13.31 19.95
C THR A 5 0.57 -12.92 19.72
N HIS A 6 0.91 -12.64 18.49
CA HIS A 6 1.80 -11.61 17.93
C HIS A 6 2.98 -11.04 18.75
N ASN A 7 3.63 -11.82 19.61
CA ASN A 7 4.87 -11.38 20.26
C ASN A 7 6.06 -11.30 19.28
N SER A 8 6.03 -12.10 18.20
CA SER A 8 7.05 -12.07 17.14
C SER A 8 7.01 -10.77 16.33
N SER A 9 5.82 -10.31 15.94
CA SER A 9 5.67 -9.08 15.17
C SER A 9 5.97 -7.81 15.97
N ARG A 10 5.76 -7.85 17.29
CA ARG A 10 6.14 -6.75 18.20
C ARG A 10 7.66 -6.69 18.38
N ARG A 11 8.33 -7.84 18.51
CA ARG A 11 9.79 -7.92 18.59
C ARG A 11 10.46 -7.51 17.28
N GLN A 12 9.95 -7.95 16.13
CA GLN A 12 10.44 -7.52 14.82
C GLN A 12 10.29 -6.00 14.62
N ARG A 13 9.12 -5.42 14.93
CA ARG A 13 8.93 -3.97 14.86
C ARG A 13 9.85 -3.20 15.81
N GLN A 14 10.11 -3.72 16.99
CA GLN A 14 11.04 -3.10 17.94
C GLN A 14 12.51 -3.23 17.50
N MET A 15 12.90 -4.34 16.88
CA MET A 15 14.22 -4.48 16.26
C MET A 15 14.40 -3.46 15.14
N CYS A 16 13.48 -3.40 14.19
CA CYS A 16 13.56 -2.45 13.07
C CYS A 16 13.61 -0.98 13.51
N ILE A 17 12.94 -0.60 14.59
CA ILE A 17 13.03 0.76 15.13
C ILE A 17 14.40 0.99 15.77
N ARG A 18 14.96 0.02 16.48
CA ARG A 18 16.28 0.13 17.09
C ARG A 18 17.38 0.28 16.06
N ASP A 19 17.39 -0.56 15.05
CA ASP A 19 18.41 -0.55 14.00
C ASP A 19 18.40 0.77 13.21
N ARG A 20 17.22 1.36 13.01
CA ARG A 20 17.07 2.69 12.37
C ARG A 20 17.52 3.87 13.23
N LEU A 21 17.79 3.66 14.49
CA LEU A 21 18.32 4.68 15.41
C LEU A 21 19.81 4.59 15.58
N GLU A 22 20.46 3.55 15.09
CA GLU A 22 21.91 3.41 15.05
C GLU A 22 22.47 4.22 13.88
N LEU A 23 23.52 5.00 14.14
CA LEU A 23 24.12 5.90 13.16
C LEU A 23 25.57 5.48 12.87
N PRO A 24 25.95 5.38 11.58
CA PRO A 24 27.29 4.98 11.18
C PRO A 24 28.34 6.09 11.25
N GLN A 25 27.95 7.32 11.62
CA GLN A 25 28.85 8.46 11.70
C GLN A 25 29.92 8.25 12.79
N GLY A 26 31.16 8.33 12.39
CA GLY A 26 32.33 8.02 13.20
C GLY A 26 33.10 6.78 12.73
N GLY A 27 32.47 5.96 11.85
CA GLY A 27 33.15 4.81 11.23
C GLY A 27 34.19 5.18 10.18
N THR A 28 34.25 6.45 9.75
CA THR A 28 35.08 6.95 8.66
C THR A 28 34.82 6.24 7.33
N ALA A 29 35.82 5.90 6.53
CA ALA A 29 35.62 5.39 5.18
C ALA A 29 34.97 3.98 5.14
N VAL A 30 35.38 3.10 6.04
CA VAL A 30 35.02 1.66 5.99
C VAL A 30 34.57 1.07 7.33
N GLY A 31 34.36 1.89 8.34
CA GLY A 31 33.92 1.43 9.65
C GLY A 31 35.02 1.30 10.71
N SER A 32 36.29 1.56 10.37
CA SER A 32 37.39 1.46 11.28
C SER A 32 37.51 2.59 12.30
N GLY A 33 36.88 3.74 12.00
CA GLY A 33 36.99 4.94 12.83
C GLY A 33 38.37 5.60 12.84
N ILE A 34 39.27 5.23 11.90
CA ILE A 34 40.62 5.79 11.82
C ILE A 34 40.54 7.31 11.68
N ASN A 35 41.33 8.01 12.50
CA ASN A 35 41.40 9.48 12.56
C ASN A 35 40.12 10.19 13.04
N ALA A 36 39.08 9.47 13.44
CA ALA A 36 37.92 10.07 14.10
C ALA A 36 38.21 10.36 15.58
N HIS A 37 37.74 11.49 16.07
CA HIS A 37 37.82 11.77 17.51
C HIS A 37 36.98 10.73 18.28
N LYS A 38 37.48 10.22 19.40
CA LYS A 38 36.85 9.12 20.17
C LYS A 38 35.40 9.40 20.60
N GLN A 39 35.02 10.65 20.76
CA GLN A 39 33.66 11.06 21.17
C GLN A 39 32.80 11.51 19.98
N PHE A 40 33.31 11.54 18.75
CA PHE A 40 32.59 12.09 17.61
C PHE A 40 31.23 11.42 17.39
N SER A 41 31.20 10.09 17.28
CA SER A 41 29.96 9.36 17.03
C SER A 41 28.90 9.59 18.12
N LYS A 42 29.32 9.64 19.38
CA LYS A 42 28.44 9.90 20.50
C LYS A 42 27.87 11.32 20.48
N CYS A 43 28.73 12.32 20.27
CA CYS A 43 28.31 13.71 20.16
C CYS A 43 27.38 13.94 18.97
N PHE A 44 27.72 13.35 17.81
CA PHE A 44 26.91 13.43 16.61
C PHE A 44 25.49 12.87 16.85
N ALA A 45 25.38 11.67 17.41
CA ALA A 45 24.10 11.03 17.71
C ALA A 45 23.27 11.84 18.70
N GLN A 46 23.90 12.47 19.71
CA GLN A 46 23.23 13.35 20.66
C GLN A 46 22.69 14.61 19.98
N GLU A 47 23.45 15.25 19.11
CA GLU A 47 23.02 16.45 18.40
C GLU A 47 21.88 16.12 17.40
N ILE A 48 21.96 15.03 16.64
CA ILE A 48 20.87 14.59 15.77
C ILE A 48 19.60 14.28 16.59
N SER A 49 19.74 13.69 17.78
CA SER A 49 18.59 13.44 18.67
C SER A 49 17.89 14.74 19.08
N LYS A 50 18.64 15.80 19.37
CA LYS A 50 18.09 17.13 19.71
C LYS A 50 17.42 17.79 18.49
N LEU A 51 18.09 17.73 17.32
CA LEU A 51 17.62 18.37 16.08
C LEU A 51 16.38 17.69 15.48
N SER A 52 16.24 16.37 15.65
CA SER A 52 15.15 15.59 15.05
C SER A 52 13.76 15.96 15.57
N ARG A 53 13.65 16.72 16.66
CA ARG A 53 12.38 17.08 17.33
C ARG A 53 11.48 15.87 17.61
N SER A 54 12.04 14.67 17.61
CA SER A 54 11.34 13.42 17.88
C SER A 54 11.69 12.90 19.29
N ASN A 55 10.85 12.04 19.83
CA ASN A 55 11.14 11.36 21.11
C ASN A 55 12.17 10.22 20.95
N TYR A 56 12.72 10.04 19.75
CA TYR A 56 13.71 9.01 19.47
C TYR A 56 15.11 9.48 19.85
N LYS A 57 15.87 8.59 20.49
CA LYS A 57 17.29 8.80 20.82
C LYS A 57 18.13 8.04 19.81
N PHE A 58 18.82 8.78 18.97
CA PHE A 58 19.84 8.20 18.09
C PHE A 58 21.06 7.80 18.91
N ILE A 59 21.70 6.71 18.52
CA ILE A 59 22.89 6.16 19.17
C ILE A 59 23.94 5.83 18.10
N PRO A 60 25.25 5.83 18.46
CA PRO A 60 26.27 5.30 17.58
C PRO A 60 26.03 3.83 17.26
N SER A 61 26.29 3.41 16.03
CA SER A 61 26.26 1.99 15.68
C SER A 61 27.25 1.19 16.49
N LYS A 62 26.88 -0.05 16.80
CA LYS A 62 27.78 -1.03 17.43
C LYS A 62 28.74 -1.63 16.44
N ASN A 63 28.40 -1.61 15.15
CA ASN A 63 29.20 -2.17 14.07
C ASN A 63 29.17 -1.23 12.85
N PHE A 64 30.09 -0.28 12.83
CA PHE A 64 30.20 0.67 11.72
C PHE A 64 30.50 -0.01 10.37
N TYR A 65 31.21 -1.15 10.36
CA TYR A 65 31.47 -1.88 9.12
C TYR A 65 30.18 -2.37 8.47
N HIS A 66 29.27 -2.90 9.28
CA HIS A 66 27.97 -3.35 8.82
C HIS A 66 27.13 -2.17 8.32
N GLU A 67 26.95 -1.14 9.14
CA GLU A 67 26.06 -0.03 8.85
C GLU A 67 26.48 0.84 7.65
N LEU A 68 27.77 0.82 7.28
CA LEU A 68 28.26 1.51 6.08
C LEU A 68 28.01 0.71 4.80
N SER A 69 27.81 -0.59 4.88
CA SER A 69 27.63 -1.46 3.71
C SER A 69 26.23 -2.03 3.58
N ALA A 70 25.64 -2.49 4.67
CA ALA A 70 24.30 -3.08 4.66
C ALA A 70 23.21 -2.01 4.69
N GLN A 71 22.14 -2.26 3.92
CA GLN A 71 20.98 -1.36 3.82
C GLN A 71 19.67 -2.06 4.17
N ASP A 72 19.75 -3.01 5.09
CA ASP A 72 18.65 -3.91 5.48
C ASP A 72 17.41 -3.13 5.93
N CYS A 73 17.60 -2.09 6.75
CA CYS A 73 16.51 -1.24 7.21
C CYS A 73 15.81 -0.49 6.07
N SER A 74 16.57 -0.04 5.07
CA SER A 74 16.04 0.65 3.91
C SER A 74 15.21 -0.29 3.03
N VAL A 75 15.71 -1.51 2.80
CA VAL A 75 15.00 -2.57 2.04
C VAL A 75 13.73 -2.98 2.75
N GLN A 76 13.78 -3.19 4.06
CA GLN A 76 12.61 -3.56 4.83
C GLN A 76 11.53 -2.47 4.79
N LEU A 77 11.91 -1.21 4.99
CA LEU A 77 10.96 -0.09 4.88
C LEU A 77 10.37 0.01 3.47
N SER A 78 11.20 -0.18 2.45
CA SER A 78 10.76 -0.20 1.04
C SER A 78 9.74 -1.32 0.79
N GLY A 79 9.99 -2.52 1.32
CA GLY A 79 9.06 -3.66 1.24
C GLY A 79 7.69 -3.36 1.88
N GLU A 80 7.65 -2.67 3.02
CA GLU A 80 6.41 -2.25 3.66
C GLU A 80 5.68 -1.17 2.84
N LEU A 81 6.41 -0.22 2.25
CA LEU A 81 5.83 0.78 1.34
C LEU A 81 5.26 0.12 0.08
N LYS A 82 5.96 -0.86 -0.49
CA LYS A 82 5.44 -1.67 -1.61
C LYS A 82 4.16 -2.40 -1.22
N ASN A 83 4.11 -3.04 -0.05
CA ASN A 83 2.90 -3.70 0.42
C ASN A 83 1.72 -2.72 0.52
N LEU A 84 1.94 -1.53 1.07
CA LEU A 84 0.93 -0.46 1.09
C LEU A 84 0.51 -0.05 -0.33
N ALA A 85 1.45 0.08 -1.26
CA ALA A 85 1.16 0.41 -2.66
C ALA A 85 0.26 -0.65 -3.32
N LEU A 86 0.51 -1.93 -3.08
CA LEU A 86 -0.34 -3.04 -3.58
C LEU A 86 -1.77 -2.94 -3.06
N ILE A 87 -1.94 -2.63 -1.78
CA ILE A 87 -3.27 -2.44 -1.17
C ILE A 87 -3.99 -1.25 -1.81
N LEU A 88 -3.31 -0.12 -1.96
CA LEU A 88 -3.90 1.08 -2.58
C LEU A 88 -4.25 0.86 -4.05
N MET A 89 -3.42 0.12 -4.79
CA MET A 89 -3.70 -0.24 -6.17
C MET A 89 -4.95 -1.13 -6.27
N LYS A 90 -5.09 -2.12 -5.41
CA LYS A 90 -6.27 -2.99 -5.33
C LYS A 90 -7.53 -2.17 -5.06
N ILE A 91 -7.53 -1.31 -4.04
CA ILE A 91 -8.66 -0.44 -3.70
C ILE A 91 -9.02 0.47 -4.88
N SER A 92 -8.01 1.05 -5.52
CA SER A 92 -8.21 1.94 -6.66
C SER A 92 -8.83 1.23 -7.87
N ASN A 93 -8.41 0.01 -8.15
CA ASN A 93 -8.99 -0.79 -9.22
C ASN A 93 -10.45 -1.18 -8.91
N ASP A 94 -10.77 -1.55 -7.67
CA ASP A 94 -12.15 -1.83 -7.27
C ASP A 94 -13.05 -0.59 -7.45
N LEU A 95 -12.60 0.58 -6.98
CA LEU A 95 -13.33 1.83 -7.17
C LEU A 95 -13.57 2.16 -8.65
N ARG A 96 -12.59 1.90 -9.52
CA ARG A 96 -12.73 2.10 -10.97
C ARG A 96 -13.79 1.17 -11.56
N TRP A 97 -13.80 -0.10 -11.16
CA TRP A 97 -14.80 -1.07 -11.60
C TRP A 97 -16.18 -0.71 -11.08
N MET A 98 -16.35 -0.46 -9.79
CA MET A 98 -17.63 -0.08 -9.21
C MET A 98 -18.21 1.21 -9.81
N ASN A 99 -17.34 2.16 -10.22
CA ASN A 99 -17.73 3.42 -10.87
C ASN A 99 -17.91 3.27 -12.40
N SER A 100 -17.67 2.11 -12.99
CA SER A 100 -17.77 1.93 -14.44
C SER A 100 -19.21 2.11 -14.94
N GLY A 101 -19.38 2.76 -16.04
CA GLY A 101 -20.71 3.05 -16.60
C GLY A 101 -20.80 4.47 -17.10
N PRO A 102 -21.98 5.13 -17.04
CA PRO A 102 -23.16 4.88 -16.21
C PRO A 102 -24.16 3.84 -16.76
N LEU A 103 -24.17 3.57 -18.07
CA LEU A 103 -25.22 2.74 -18.68
C LEU A 103 -24.79 1.31 -18.96
N THR A 104 -23.51 1.09 -19.28
CA THR A 104 -22.96 -0.20 -19.75
C THR A 104 -21.92 -0.81 -18.84
N GLY A 105 -21.67 -0.22 -17.67
CA GLY A 105 -20.77 -0.74 -16.64
C GLY A 105 -21.53 -1.18 -15.40
N LEU A 106 -20.80 -1.38 -14.29
CA LEU A 106 -21.39 -1.77 -13.01
C LEU A 106 -22.23 -0.64 -12.40
N ALA A 107 -21.72 0.58 -12.46
CA ALA A 107 -22.37 1.78 -11.91
C ALA A 107 -22.93 1.60 -10.48
N GLU A 108 -22.19 0.85 -9.65
CA GLU A 108 -22.56 0.60 -8.25
C GLU A 108 -22.32 1.81 -7.35
N ILE A 109 -21.32 2.63 -7.74
CA ILE A 109 -21.00 3.90 -7.09
C ILE A 109 -20.83 5.00 -8.14
N GLU A 110 -20.95 6.24 -7.71
CA GLU A 110 -20.62 7.43 -8.48
C GLU A 110 -19.52 8.21 -7.77
N LEU A 111 -18.35 8.30 -8.41
CA LEU A 111 -17.24 9.15 -7.96
C LEU A 111 -17.48 10.59 -8.44
N LYS A 112 -17.06 11.55 -7.61
CA LYS A 112 -17.19 12.97 -7.95
C LYS A 112 -16.40 13.30 -9.23
N ALA A 113 -17.04 13.94 -10.19
CA ALA A 113 -16.41 14.50 -11.38
C ALA A 113 -15.46 15.64 -10.97
N LEU A 114 -14.17 15.51 -11.22
CA LEU A 114 -13.16 16.50 -10.86
C LEU A 114 -12.65 17.27 -12.09
N GLN A 115 -12.82 16.68 -13.27
CA GLN A 115 -12.43 17.27 -14.55
C GLN A 115 -13.24 16.63 -15.69
N PRO A 116 -13.36 17.28 -16.85
CA PRO A 116 -13.91 16.66 -18.06
C PRO A 116 -13.15 15.37 -18.39
N GLY A 117 -13.86 14.29 -18.66
CA GLY A 117 -13.24 12.98 -18.90
C GLY A 117 -12.71 12.78 -20.32
N SER A 118 -13.14 13.60 -21.27
CA SER A 118 -12.75 13.51 -22.67
C SER A 118 -13.06 14.78 -23.42
N SER A 119 -12.22 15.16 -24.38
CA SER A 119 -12.48 16.24 -25.33
C SER A 119 -13.41 15.80 -26.47
N ILE A 120 -13.53 14.48 -26.71
CA ILE A 120 -14.26 13.90 -27.83
C ILE A 120 -15.66 13.39 -27.43
N MET A 121 -15.80 12.90 -26.17
CA MET A 121 -17.06 12.33 -25.67
C MET A 121 -17.69 13.25 -24.62
N PRO A 122 -18.72 14.04 -25.01
CA PRO A 122 -19.42 14.89 -24.05
C PRO A 122 -20.02 14.07 -22.89
N GLY A 123 -19.90 14.55 -21.67
CA GLY A 123 -20.44 13.91 -20.48
C GLY A 123 -19.65 12.73 -19.92
N LYS A 124 -18.52 12.33 -20.55
CA LYS A 124 -17.65 11.31 -19.99
C LYS A 124 -16.96 11.83 -18.73
N VAL A 125 -16.99 11.03 -17.67
CA VAL A 125 -16.29 11.27 -16.41
C VAL A 125 -15.33 10.12 -16.15
N ASN A 126 -14.04 10.43 -15.93
CA ASN A 126 -13.03 9.44 -15.59
C ASN A 126 -12.81 9.41 -14.06
N PRO A 127 -12.53 8.25 -13.47
CA PRO A 127 -12.20 8.10 -12.07
C PRO A 127 -10.74 8.49 -11.80
N VAL A 128 -10.41 9.78 -12.04
CA VAL A 128 -9.02 10.30 -12.09
C VAL A 128 -8.23 10.10 -10.80
N ILE A 129 -8.87 10.11 -9.63
CA ILE A 129 -8.19 9.89 -8.37
C ILE A 129 -7.74 8.44 -8.23
N PRO A 130 -8.60 7.42 -8.39
CA PRO A 130 -8.16 6.02 -8.45
C PRO A 130 -7.09 5.77 -9.52
N GLU A 131 -7.19 6.38 -10.69
CA GLU A 131 -6.17 6.26 -11.75
C GLU A 131 -4.82 6.81 -11.30
N ALA A 132 -4.78 8.00 -10.73
CA ALA A 132 -3.57 8.61 -10.20
C ALA A 132 -2.93 7.78 -9.06
N VAL A 133 -3.75 7.22 -8.17
CA VAL A 133 -3.28 6.36 -7.08
C VAL A 133 -2.71 5.05 -7.63
N ALA A 134 -3.32 4.45 -8.65
CA ALA A 134 -2.79 3.26 -9.30
C ALA A 134 -1.43 3.54 -9.96
N MET A 135 -1.27 4.69 -10.65
CA MET A 135 0.01 5.11 -11.23
C MET A 135 1.08 5.36 -10.15
N ALA A 136 0.75 6.05 -9.07
CA ALA A 136 1.66 6.28 -7.94
C ALA A 136 2.10 4.95 -7.30
N SER A 137 1.18 4.00 -7.16
CA SER A 137 1.46 2.67 -6.63
C SER A 137 2.42 1.89 -7.52
N ALA A 138 2.24 1.96 -8.85
CA ALA A 138 3.14 1.32 -9.80
C ALA A 138 4.57 1.90 -9.73
N ASP A 139 4.71 3.23 -9.59
CA ASP A 139 6.00 3.89 -9.42
C ASP A 139 6.70 3.46 -8.12
N VAL A 140 5.96 3.35 -7.01
CA VAL A 140 6.51 2.84 -5.73
C VAL A 140 7.01 1.40 -5.84
N ILE A 141 6.30 0.53 -6.56
CA ILE A 141 6.75 -0.84 -6.83
C ILE A 141 8.07 -0.84 -7.62
N GLY A 142 8.19 0.02 -8.63
CA GLY A 142 9.44 0.20 -9.38
C GLY A 142 10.59 0.74 -8.53
N ASN A 143 10.31 1.68 -7.64
CA ASN A 143 11.30 2.22 -6.70
C ASN A 143 11.82 1.13 -5.73
N ASP A 144 10.96 0.20 -5.27
CA ASP A 144 11.37 -0.93 -4.43
C ASP A 144 12.37 -1.85 -5.12
N VAL A 145 12.19 -2.12 -6.40
CA VAL A 145 13.15 -2.88 -7.21
C VAL A 145 14.50 -2.16 -7.27
N SER A 146 14.48 -0.84 -7.51
CA SER A 146 15.69 -0.01 -7.54
C SER A 146 16.44 -0.02 -6.20
N ILE A 147 15.71 0.07 -5.08
CA ILE A 147 16.26 0.01 -3.74
C ILE A 147 16.87 -1.37 -3.46
N THR A 148 16.20 -2.44 -3.86
CA THR A 148 16.67 -3.82 -3.70
C THR A 148 18.01 -4.02 -4.43
N VAL A 149 18.08 -3.62 -5.70
CA VAL A 149 19.31 -3.72 -6.50
C VAL A 149 20.42 -2.85 -5.91
N ALA A 150 20.12 -1.63 -5.52
CA ALA A 150 21.09 -0.73 -4.92
C ALA A 150 21.62 -1.25 -3.56
N SER A 151 20.76 -1.87 -2.76
CA SER A 151 21.15 -2.42 -1.47
C SER A 151 22.15 -3.57 -1.58
N GLN A 152 21.98 -4.47 -2.56
CA GLN A 152 22.90 -5.60 -2.78
C GLN A 152 24.23 -5.18 -3.44
N SER A 153 24.33 -3.93 -3.91
CA SER A 153 25.50 -3.43 -4.63
C SER A 153 26.64 -2.99 -3.71
N GLY A 154 26.55 -3.23 -2.40
CA GLY A 154 27.64 -2.98 -1.46
C GLY A 154 28.86 -3.83 -1.76
N ASN A 155 30.05 -3.22 -1.69
CA ASN A 155 31.32 -3.91 -1.86
C ASN A 155 32.10 -3.86 -0.55
N PHE A 156 32.32 -5.02 0.07
CA PHE A 156 32.96 -5.16 1.38
C PHE A 156 32.24 -4.28 2.43
N GLN A 157 32.87 -3.22 2.91
CA GLN A 157 32.35 -2.38 4.00
C GLN A 157 31.73 -1.07 3.52
N LEU A 158 31.47 -0.91 2.22
CA LEU A 158 30.91 0.34 1.67
C LEU A 158 29.84 0.06 0.61
N ASN A 159 28.74 0.76 0.71
CA ASN A 159 27.73 0.83 -0.35
C ASN A 159 27.68 2.25 -0.94
N VAL A 160 28.03 2.37 -2.22
CA VAL A 160 28.06 3.67 -2.93
C VAL A 160 26.68 4.08 -3.45
N MET A 161 25.67 3.21 -3.39
CA MET A 161 24.33 3.45 -3.92
C MET A 161 23.38 4.18 -2.94
N LEU A 162 23.89 4.68 -1.83
CA LEU A 162 23.08 5.40 -0.82
C LEU A 162 22.22 6.52 -1.40
N PRO A 163 22.71 7.37 -2.35
CA PRO A 163 21.87 8.42 -2.93
C PRO A 163 20.65 7.87 -3.68
N VAL A 164 20.80 6.77 -4.41
CA VAL A 164 19.70 6.11 -5.14
C VAL A 164 18.67 5.54 -4.15
N ILE A 165 19.14 4.87 -3.08
CA ILE A 165 18.30 4.33 -2.03
C ILE A 165 17.49 5.46 -1.37
N ALA A 166 18.15 6.51 -0.91
CA ALA A 166 17.53 7.63 -0.24
C ALA A 166 16.50 8.34 -1.14
N TYR A 167 16.86 8.60 -2.41
CA TYR A 167 15.98 9.25 -3.36
C TYR A 167 14.69 8.44 -3.58
N ASN A 168 14.80 7.13 -3.90
CA ASN A 168 13.64 6.30 -4.18
C ASN A 168 12.78 6.06 -2.93
N LEU A 169 13.39 5.94 -1.75
CA LEU A 169 12.67 5.77 -0.51
C LEU A 169 11.84 7.01 -0.14
N LEU A 170 12.45 8.19 -0.18
CA LEU A 170 11.76 9.45 0.10
C LEU A 170 10.68 9.76 -0.95
N LYS A 171 10.95 9.48 -2.23
CA LYS A 171 9.98 9.60 -3.32
C LYS A 171 8.77 8.71 -3.05
N SER A 172 8.98 7.44 -2.66
CA SER A 172 7.91 6.49 -2.36
C SER A 172 7.04 6.94 -1.18
N ILE A 173 7.66 7.44 -0.11
CA ILE A 173 6.93 7.99 1.05
C ILE A 173 6.04 9.17 0.63
N ASN A 174 6.59 10.10 -0.13
CA ASN A 174 5.85 11.29 -0.59
C ASN A 174 4.69 10.92 -1.52
N LEU A 175 4.92 10.00 -2.48
CA LEU A 175 3.88 9.52 -3.40
C LEU A 175 2.74 8.85 -2.65
N LEU A 176 3.03 7.93 -1.74
CA LEU A 176 2.00 7.22 -0.98
C LEU A 176 1.25 8.15 -0.03
N SER A 177 1.95 9.07 0.62
CA SER A 177 1.32 10.07 1.49
C SER A 177 0.33 10.94 0.71
N GLY A 178 0.74 11.43 -0.46
CA GLY A 178 -0.12 12.19 -1.37
C GLY A 178 -1.30 11.35 -1.88
N ALA A 179 -1.04 10.13 -2.35
CA ALA A 179 -2.05 9.21 -2.87
C ALA A 179 -3.11 8.87 -1.83
N MET A 180 -2.72 8.51 -0.61
CA MET A 180 -3.66 8.22 0.48
C MET A 180 -4.53 9.43 0.83
N ASN A 181 -3.93 10.61 0.89
CA ASN A 181 -4.66 11.84 1.23
C ASN A 181 -5.72 12.19 0.16
N VAL A 182 -5.37 12.11 -1.13
CA VAL A 182 -6.34 12.40 -2.19
C VAL A 182 -7.37 11.30 -2.33
N LEU A 183 -7.00 10.03 -2.19
CA LEU A 183 -7.92 8.89 -2.22
C LEU A 183 -8.97 9.02 -1.12
N SER A 184 -8.54 9.28 0.11
CA SER A 184 -9.43 9.47 1.26
C SER A 184 -10.38 10.64 1.05
N LYS A 185 -9.84 11.85 0.75
CA LYS A 185 -10.62 13.09 0.73
C LYS A 185 -11.45 13.30 -0.53
N LYS A 186 -10.99 12.82 -1.69
CA LYS A 186 -11.60 13.14 -2.99
C LYS A 186 -12.28 11.94 -3.66
N ALA A 187 -12.08 10.72 -3.14
CA ALA A 187 -12.79 9.55 -3.63
C ALA A 187 -13.63 8.93 -2.53
N ILE A 188 -13.01 8.36 -1.48
CA ILE A 188 -13.72 7.58 -0.46
C ILE A 188 -14.76 8.40 0.31
N SER A 189 -14.44 9.64 0.73
CA SER A 189 -15.37 10.47 1.51
C SER A 189 -16.48 11.12 0.69
N SER A 190 -16.44 11.01 -0.64
CA SER A 190 -17.33 11.77 -1.53
C SER A 190 -18.10 10.95 -2.55
N PHE A 191 -17.88 9.63 -2.64
CA PHE A 191 -18.64 8.80 -3.56
C PHE A 191 -20.09 8.63 -3.09
N LYS A 192 -20.99 8.42 -4.03
CA LYS A 192 -22.38 8.07 -3.79
C LYS A 192 -22.61 6.61 -4.14
N VAL A 193 -23.44 5.94 -3.36
CA VAL A 193 -23.86 4.56 -3.65
C VAL A 193 -25.10 4.59 -4.53
N ASN A 194 -25.07 3.83 -5.63
CA ASN A 194 -26.23 3.66 -6.50
C ASN A 194 -27.07 2.45 -6.03
N HIS A 195 -27.99 2.71 -5.13
CA HIS A 195 -28.82 1.66 -4.52
C HIS A 195 -29.70 0.94 -5.53
N GLU A 196 -30.17 1.63 -6.57
CA GLU A 196 -31.03 1.04 -7.59
C GLU A 196 -30.28 -0.01 -8.41
N ASN A 197 -29.11 0.33 -8.93
CA ASN A 197 -28.27 -0.62 -9.69
C ASN A 197 -27.82 -1.81 -8.83
N LEU A 198 -27.46 -1.56 -7.58
CA LEU A 198 -27.13 -2.63 -6.63
C LEU A 198 -28.31 -3.55 -6.39
N ALA A 199 -29.51 -3.02 -6.19
CA ALA A 199 -30.70 -3.84 -5.98
C ALA A 199 -31.01 -4.73 -7.19
N VAL A 200 -30.91 -4.20 -8.41
CA VAL A 200 -31.06 -4.96 -9.65
C VAL A 200 -30.03 -6.08 -9.76
N SER A 201 -28.76 -5.75 -9.52
CA SER A 201 -27.66 -6.72 -9.60
C SER A 201 -27.79 -7.82 -8.56
N ILE A 202 -28.14 -7.48 -7.32
CA ILE A 202 -28.36 -8.42 -6.23
C ILE A 202 -29.54 -9.34 -6.53
N SER A 203 -30.68 -8.80 -7.03
CA SER A 203 -31.88 -9.58 -7.31
C SER A 203 -31.66 -10.73 -8.31
N LYS A 204 -30.69 -10.56 -9.21
CA LYS A 204 -30.27 -11.56 -10.21
C LYS A 204 -29.15 -12.47 -9.74
N ASN A 205 -28.54 -12.18 -8.60
CA ASN A 205 -27.36 -12.93 -8.15
C ASN A 205 -27.76 -14.28 -7.54
N PRO A 206 -27.26 -15.42 -8.08
CA PRO A 206 -27.54 -16.76 -7.56
C PRO A 206 -27.16 -16.96 -6.08
N ILE A 207 -26.33 -16.10 -5.51
CA ILE A 207 -25.96 -16.16 -4.09
C ILE A 207 -27.19 -16.09 -3.17
N LEU A 208 -28.27 -15.43 -3.61
CA LEU A 208 -29.53 -15.37 -2.84
C LEU A 208 -30.11 -16.74 -2.56
N VAL A 209 -29.89 -17.71 -3.47
CA VAL A 209 -30.36 -19.09 -3.29
C VAL A 209 -29.60 -19.79 -2.18
N THR A 210 -28.38 -19.36 -1.90
CA THR A 210 -27.56 -19.93 -0.81
C THR A 210 -28.24 -19.79 0.55
N ALA A 211 -28.96 -18.69 0.77
CA ALA A 211 -29.73 -18.50 2.00
C ALA A 211 -30.91 -19.49 2.14
N LEU A 212 -31.38 -20.05 1.05
CA LEU A 212 -32.47 -21.04 1.03
C LEU A 212 -31.96 -22.48 1.24
N ASN A 213 -30.66 -22.77 1.07
CA ASN A 213 -30.09 -24.09 1.20
C ASN A 213 -30.51 -24.85 2.49
N PRO A 214 -30.49 -24.20 3.68
CA PRO A 214 -30.91 -24.88 4.91
C PRO A 214 -32.39 -25.31 4.92
N ILE A 215 -33.22 -24.66 4.09
CA ILE A 215 -34.67 -24.87 4.07
C ILE A 215 -35.06 -25.85 2.97
N ILE A 216 -34.55 -25.68 1.75
CA ILE A 216 -34.98 -26.46 0.57
C ILE A 216 -33.97 -27.50 0.11
N GLY A 217 -32.76 -27.51 0.66
CA GLY A 217 -31.65 -28.38 0.28
C GLY A 217 -30.89 -27.91 -0.96
N TYR A 218 -29.65 -28.37 -1.12
CA TYR A 218 -28.72 -27.96 -2.15
C TYR A 218 -29.20 -28.22 -3.59
N GLU A 219 -29.83 -29.39 -3.83
CA GLU A 219 -30.28 -29.79 -5.18
C GLU A 219 -31.38 -28.88 -5.72
N LYS A 220 -32.38 -28.56 -4.89
CA LYS A 220 -33.48 -27.65 -5.25
C LYS A 220 -32.97 -26.25 -5.43
N ALA A 221 -32.10 -25.78 -4.53
CA ALA A 221 -31.45 -24.47 -4.64
C ALA A 221 -30.66 -24.36 -5.94
N THR A 222 -29.89 -25.35 -6.34
CA THR A 222 -29.16 -25.41 -7.59
C THR A 222 -30.10 -25.38 -8.81
N SER A 223 -31.24 -26.08 -8.75
CA SER A 223 -32.23 -26.04 -9.83
C SER A 223 -32.83 -24.65 -10.03
N ILE A 224 -33.21 -23.98 -8.94
CA ILE A 224 -33.71 -22.59 -8.96
C ILE A 224 -32.68 -21.64 -9.56
N ALA A 225 -31.43 -21.71 -9.11
CA ALA A 225 -30.35 -20.86 -9.62
C ALA A 225 -30.14 -21.05 -11.13
N LYS A 226 -30.08 -22.31 -11.61
CA LYS A 226 -29.95 -22.63 -13.03
C LYS A 226 -31.10 -22.12 -13.87
N LYS A 227 -32.34 -22.24 -13.36
CA LYS A 227 -33.56 -21.78 -14.04
C LYS A 227 -33.57 -20.23 -14.12
N ALA A 228 -33.32 -19.55 -13.01
CA ALA A 228 -33.25 -18.09 -12.97
C ALA A 228 -32.17 -17.54 -13.95
N TYR A 229 -31.00 -18.18 -13.97
CA TYR A 229 -29.93 -17.83 -14.89
C TYR A 229 -30.34 -18.01 -16.38
N LYS A 230 -30.95 -19.18 -16.70
CA LYS A 230 -31.38 -19.48 -18.06
C LYS A 230 -32.47 -18.52 -18.56
N GLU A 231 -33.37 -18.13 -17.68
CA GLU A 231 -34.52 -17.26 -17.99
C GLU A 231 -34.17 -15.75 -17.83
N ASN A 232 -32.97 -15.43 -17.35
CA ASN A 232 -32.54 -14.06 -17.01
C ASN A 232 -33.55 -13.35 -16.11
N ARG A 233 -34.08 -14.04 -15.12
CA ARG A 233 -35.09 -13.57 -14.16
C ARG A 233 -34.50 -13.45 -12.75
N PRO A 234 -35.04 -12.54 -11.92
CA PRO A 234 -34.70 -12.49 -10.51
C PRO A 234 -34.90 -13.85 -9.82
N ILE A 235 -34.04 -14.15 -8.85
CA ILE A 235 -34.12 -15.41 -8.09
C ILE A 235 -35.47 -15.55 -7.37
N ILE A 236 -35.99 -14.44 -6.82
CA ILE A 236 -37.25 -14.42 -6.08
C ILE A 236 -38.44 -14.82 -6.97
N ASP A 237 -38.41 -14.51 -8.27
CA ASP A 237 -39.48 -14.81 -9.21
C ASP A 237 -39.47 -16.29 -9.67
N VAL A 238 -38.43 -17.02 -9.36
CA VAL A 238 -38.22 -18.41 -9.80
C VAL A 238 -38.26 -19.38 -8.62
N ALA A 239 -38.02 -18.86 -7.40
CA ALA A 239 -38.05 -19.66 -6.16
C ALA A 239 -39.47 -19.94 -5.70
#